data_816c7d7e337d44de74bff3ac82c31c62
#
_entry.id   816c7d7e337d44de74bff3ac82c31c62
#
_cell.length_a   1.000
_cell.length_b   1.000
_cell.length_c   1.000
_cell.angle_alpha   90.00
_cell.angle_beta   90.00
_cell.angle_gamma   90.00
#
_symmetry.space_group_name_H-M   'P 1'
#
loop_
_entity.id
_entity.type
_entity.pdbx_description
1 polymer ?
#
loop_
_entity_poly.entity_id
_entity_poly.type
_entity_poly.pdbx_seq_one_letter_code
_entity_poly.pdbx_strand_id
1 'polypeptide(L)'
;MKKNNRMLEGFTLVEILIVVVIIGILATVAIPTYFKYVERGYASDAKVQIKNILQNAELYRQETGGWPADVETMIAEGYIELKRSILNKWEFTVQLEDNEVGTSGQISATSLPGMQGGEGNQIIYLVDEGEYVGY
;
A
#
# COMPACT_ATOMS: atom_id res chain seq x y z
N MET A 1 11.15 59.83 32.01
CA MET A 1 10.73 58.48 31.56
C MET A 1 11.30 58.23 30.16
N LYS A 2 12.34 57.37 30.05
CA LYS A 2 12.87 56.97 28.74
C LYS A 2 11.95 55.90 28.15
N LYS A 3 11.22 56.23 27.11
CA LYS A 3 10.52 55.23 26.26
C LYS A 3 11.58 54.36 25.58
N ASN A 4 11.71 53.12 26.00
CA ASN A 4 12.44 52.10 25.25
C ASN A 4 11.63 51.82 24.00
N ASN A 5 11.98 52.48 22.89
CA ASN A 5 11.58 52.03 21.57
C ASN A 5 12.39 50.75 21.29
N ARG A 6 11.85 49.60 21.68
CA ARG A 6 12.26 48.32 21.06
C ARG A 6 11.86 48.41 19.61
N MET A 7 12.84 48.70 18.73
CA MET A 7 12.64 48.53 17.30
C MET A 7 12.28 47.08 17.09
N LEU A 8 11.07 46.85 16.60
CA LEU A 8 10.66 45.54 16.09
C LEU A 8 11.47 45.31 14.82
N GLU A 9 12.57 44.58 14.96
CA GLU A 9 13.35 44.16 13.82
C GLU A 9 12.55 43.08 13.05
N GLY A 10 12.13 43.42 11.83
CA GLY A 10 11.49 42.48 10.93
C GLY A 10 12.52 41.79 10.04
N PHE A 11 12.09 40.74 9.33
CA PHE A 11 12.92 40.08 8.33
C PHE A 11 13.18 40.97 7.13
N THR A 12 14.36 40.84 6.55
CA THR A 12 14.67 41.48 5.29
C THR A 12 14.11 40.68 4.11
N LEU A 13 13.85 41.35 2.98
CA LEU A 13 13.39 40.70 1.75
C LEU A 13 14.41 39.67 1.26
N VAL A 14 15.73 39.99 1.39
CA VAL A 14 16.81 39.09 1.00
C VAL A 14 16.85 37.82 1.86
N GLU A 15 16.63 37.91 3.16
CA GLU A 15 16.55 36.76 4.08
C GLU A 15 15.44 35.80 3.67
N ILE A 16 14.25 36.31 3.37
CA ILE A 16 13.13 35.48 2.89
C ILE A 16 13.44 34.89 1.52
N LEU A 17 14.06 35.63 0.62
CA LEU A 17 14.46 35.14 -0.70
C LEU A 17 15.42 33.94 -0.60
N ILE A 18 16.42 34.03 0.25
CA ILE A 18 17.38 32.94 0.49
C ILE A 18 16.67 31.70 1.04
N VAL A 19 15.77 31.86 1.99
CA VAL A 19 15.01 30.74 2.60
C VAL A 19 14.16 30.04 1.54
N VAL A 20 13.44 30.79 0.70
CA VAL A 20 12.61 30.21 -0.36
C VAL A 20 13.45 29.46 -1.39
N VAL A 21 14.62 29.97 -1.76
CA VAL A 21 15.55 29.29 -2.68
C VAL A 21 16.04 27.97 -2.07
N ILE A 22 16.44 27.96 -0.80
CA ILE A 22 16.87 26.74 -0.12
C ILE A 22 15.74 25.71 -0.04
N ILE A 23 14.52 26.11 0.32
CA ILE A 23 13.34 25.23 0.34
C ILE A 23 13.08 24.67 -1.05
N GLY A 24 13.19 25.46 -2.11
CA GLY A 24 13.03 25.04 -3.50
C GLY A 24 14.03 23.95 -3.89
N ILE A 25 15.28 24.11 -3.53
CA ILE A 25 16.34 23.11 -3.80
C ILE A 25 16.07 21.81 -3.03
N LEU A 26 15.71 21.90 -1.75
CA LEU A 26 15.43 20.72 -0.94
C LEU A 26 14.15 19.99 -1.44
N ALA A 27 13.15 20.72 -1.89
CA ALA A 27 11.92 20.16 -2.42
C ALA A 27 12.14 19.31 -3.68
N THR A 28 13.08 19.68 -4.54
CA THR A 28 13.38 18.92 -5.76
C THR A 28 13.84 17.48 -5.49
N VAL A 29 14.49 17.24 -4.36
CA VAL A 29 14.93 15.90 -3.93
C VAL A 29 13.89 15.24 -3.03
N ALA A 30 13.25 16.00 -2.14
CA ALA A 30 12.34 15.47 -1.14
C ALA A 30 11.03 14.95 -1.76
N ILE A 31 10.46 15.65 -2.74
CA ILE A 31 9.17 15.29 -3.34
C ILE A 31 9.21 13.91 -4.03
N PRO A 32 10.12 13.62 -4.96
CA PRO A 32 10.15 12.31 -5.63
C PRO A 32 10.45 11.17 -4.65
N THR A 33 11.27 11.43 -3.64
CA THR A 33 11.57 10.44 -2.60
C THR A 33 10.34 10.14 -1.75
N TYR A 34 9.59 11.16 -1.37
CA TYR A 34 8.34 11.01 -0.62
C TYR A 34 7.32 10.14 -1.36
N PHE A 35 7.11 10.35 -2.66
CA PHE A 35 6.20 9.54 -3.46
C PHE A 35 6.60 8.07 -3.49
N LYS A 36 7.89 7.75 -3.61
CA LYS A 36 8.39 6.38 -3.53
C LYS A 36 8.12 5.71 -2.17
N TYR A 37 8.22 6.46 -1.07
CA TYR A 37 7.88 5.94 0.25
C TYR A 37 6.38 5.65 0.40
N VAL A 38 5.54 6.52 -0.13
CA VAL A 38 4.08 6.32 -0.13
C VAL A 38 3.70 5.08 -0.94
N GLU A 39 4.27 4.89 -2.12
CA GLU A 39 4.08 3.68 -2.92
C GLU A 39 4.45 2.40 -2.15
N ARG A 40 5.61 2.40 -1.51
CA ARG A 40 6.05 1.25 -0.68
C ARG A 40 5.10 0.99 0.49
N GLY A 41 4.54 2.04 1.07
CA GLY A 41 3.52 1.93 2.12
C GLY A 41 2.27 1.21 1.62
N TYR A 42 1.75 1.59 0.46
CA TYR A 42 0.60 0.92 -0.17
C TYR A 42 0.91 -0.52 -0.57
N ALA A 43 2.11 -0.78 -1.09
CA ALA A 43 2.55 -2.15 -1.39
C ALA A 43 2.62 -3.02 -0.13
N SER A 44 3.10 -2.47 0.98
CA SER A 44 3.12 -3.17 2.27
C SER A 44 1.73 -3.51 2.78
N ASP A 45 0.78 -2.59 2.67
CA ASP A 45 -0.62 -2.83 3.02
C ASP A 45 -1.22 -3.97 2.18
N ALA A 46 -0.97 -3.97 0.88
CA ALA A 46 -1.43 -5.05 -0.01
C ALA A 46 -0.82 -6.41 0.38
N LYS A 47 0.46 -6.46 0.71
CA LYS A 47 1.13 -7.69 1.17
C LYS A 47 0.52 -8.23 2.46
N VAL A 48 0.17 -7.36 3.41
CA VAL A 48 -0.52 -7.75 4.64
C VAL A 48 -1.88 -8.36 4.33
N GLN A 49 -2.65 -7.74 3.41
CA GLN A 49 -3.96 -8.27 3.01
C GLN A 49 -3.85 -9.60 2.25
N ILE A 50 -2.86 -9.77 1.41
CA ILE A 50 -2.59 -11.06 0.73
C ILE A 50 -2.38 -12.18 1.76
N LYS A 51 -1.60 -11.94 2.81
CA LYS A 51 -1.41 -12.92 3.89
C LYS A 51 -2.71 -13.20 4.66
N ASN A 52 -3.50 -12.17 4.93
CA ASN A 52 -4.80 -12.31 5.57
C ASN A 52 -5.77 -13.14 4.70
N ILE A 53 -5.78 -12.90 3.40
CA ILE A 53 -6.57 -13.68 2.44
C ILE A 53 -6.14 -15.15 2.44
N LEU A 54 -4.82 -15.42 2.40
CA LEU A 54 -4.30 -16.79 2.42
C LEU A 54 -4.73 -17.56 3.67
N GLN A 55 -4.57 -16.96 4.85
CA GLN A 55 -4.95 -17.60 6.11
C GLN A 55 -6.45 -17.93 6.18
N ASN A 56 -7.29 -17.00 5.71
CA ASN A 56 -8.74 -17.23 5.70
C ASN A 56 -9.18 -18.16 4.56
N ALA A 57 -8.46 -18.21 3.45
CA ALA A 57 -8.67 -19.20 2.40
C ALA A 57 -8.35 -20.63 2.87
N GLU A 58 -7.31 -20.79 3.69
CA GLU A 58 -7.00 -22.07 4.34
C GLU A 58 -8.11 -22.51 5.30
N LEU A 59 -8.65 -21.57 6.09
CA LEU A 59 -9.80 -21.82 6.95
C LEU A 59 -11.03 -22.22 6.13
N TYR A 60 -11.33 -21.48 5.08
CA TYR A 60 -12.44 -21.79 4.14
C TYR A 60 -12.32 -23.22 3.61
N ARG A 61 -11.12 -23.61 3.16
CA ARG A 61 -10.86 -24.97 2.66
C ARG A 61 -11.07 -26.04 3.72
N GLN A 62 -10.64 -25.79 4.95
CA GLN A 62 -10.82 -26.75 6.06
C GLN A 62 -12.30 -26.98 6.38
N GLU A 63 -13.13 -25.95 6.28
CA GLU A 63 -14.55 -26.02 6.59
C GLU A 63 -15.42 -26.53 5.42
N THR A 64 -15.10 -26.14 4.19
CA THR A 64 -15.89 -26.45 3.00
C THR A 64 -15.35 -27.60 2.16
N GLY A 65 -14.08 -27.94 2.32
CA GLY A 65 -13.39 -28.99 1.56
C GLY A 65 -12.77 -28.51 0.23
N GLY A 66 -12.91 -27.24 -0.15
CA GLY A 66 -12.35 -26.67 -1.38
C GLY A 66 -11.82 -25.27 -1.18
N TRP A 67 -11.01 -24.81 -2.12
CA TRP A 67 -10.51 -23.44 -2.12
C TRP A 67 -11.59 -22.45 -2.56
N PRO A 68 -11.62 -21.22 -2.00
CA PRO A 68 -12.55 -20.18 -2.47
C PRO A 68 -12.23 -19.79 -3.91
N ALA A 69 -13.28 -19.55 -4.70
CA ALA A 69 -13.13 -19.14 -6.11
C ALA A 69 -12.58 -17.71 -6.25
N ASP A 70 -12.99 -16.83 -5.34
CA ASP A 70 -12.62 -15.42 -5.32
C ASP A 70 -12.73 -14.85 -3.90
N VAL A 71 -12.23 -13.61 -3.74
CA VAL A 71 -12.28 -12.89 -2.47
C VAL A 71 -13.68 -12.44 -2.12
N GLU A 72 -14.51 -12.13 -3.11
CA GLU A 72 -15.90 -11.72 -2.94
C GLU A 72 -16.73 -12.82 -2.27
N THR A 73 -16.52 -14.07 -2.65
CA THR A 73 -17.13 -15.23 -2.00
C THR A 73 -16.73 -15.32 -0.53
N MET A 74 -15.46 -15.13 -0.23
CA MET A 74 -14.97 -15.14 1.15
C MET A 74 -15.59 -14.02 2.01
N ILE A 75 -15.75 -12.83 1.42
CA ILE A 75 -16.41 -11.70 2.10
C ILE A 75 -17.90 -12.00 2.32
N ALA A 76 -18.60 -12.49 1.29
CA ALA A 76 -20.03 -12.79 1.36
C ALA A 76 -20.36 -13.88 2.39
N GLU A 77 -19.51 -14.88 2.53
CA GLU A 77 -19.66 -15.99 3.47
C GLU A 77 -19.08 -15.69 4.88
N GLY A 78 -18.49 -14.50 5.07
CA GLY A 78 -18.02 -14.03 6.38
C GLY A 78 -16.64 -14.56 6.80
N TYR A 79 -15.87 -15.13 5.90
CA TYR A 79 -14.50 -15.63 6.20
C TYR A 79 -13.47 -14.52 6.31
N ILE A 80 -13.67 -13.41 5.61
CA ILE A 80 -12.75 -12.26 5.63
C ILE A 80 -13.53 -10.96 5.59
N GLU A 81 -12.97 -9.94 6.24
CA GLU A 81 -13.45 -8.57 6.15
C GLU A 81 -12.30 -7.68 5.65
N LEU A 82 -12.52 -7.02 4.52
CA LEU A 82 -11.60 -6.06 3.96
C LEU A 82 -12.18 -4.65 4.04
N LYS A 83 -11.37 -3.72 4.54
CA LYS A 83 -11.77 -2.32 4.64
C LYS A 83 -12.00 -1.74 3.25
N ARG A 84 -13.02 -0.90 3.11
CA ARG A 84 -13.31 -0.20 1.86
C ARG A 84 -12.12 0.63 1.35
N SER A 85 -11.32 1.19 2.25
CA SER A 85 -10.10 1.92 1.91
C SER A 85 -9.05 1.06 1.21
N ILE A 86 -9.01 -0.24 1.48
CA ILE A 86 -8.16 -1.21 0.79
C ILE A 86 -8.76 -1.60 -0.56
N LEU A 87 -10.05 -1.92 -0.59
CA LEU A 87 -10.76 -2.32 -1.81
C LEU A 87 -10.85 -1.19 -2.86
N ASN A 88 -10.77 0.07 -2.43
CA ASN A 88 -10.71 1.21 -3.35
C ASN A 88 -9.34 1.38 -4.04
N LYS A 89 -8.29 0.75 -3.51
CA LYS A 89 -6.92 0.86 -4.01
C LYS A 89 -6.44 -0.40 -4.71
N TRP A 90 -6.90 -1.55 -4.26
CA TRP A 90 -6.43 -2.86 -4.69
C TRP A 90 -7.57 -3.79 -5.06
N GLU A 91 -7.41 -4.49 -6.15
CA GLU A 91 -8.20 -5.66 -6.51
C GLU A 91 -7.40 -6.92 -6.18
N PHE A 92 -8.02 -7.85 -5.47
CA PHE A 92 -7.36 -9.10 -5.06
C PHE A 92 -7.92 -10.27 -5.85
N THR A 93 -7.01 -11.16 -6.28
CA THR A 93 -7.37 -12.39 -6.99
C THR A 93 -6.77 -13.58 -6.27
N VAL A 94 -7.55 -14.63 -6.12
CA VAL A 94 -7.15 -15.89 -5.48
C VAL A 94 -7.19 -16.99 -6.51
N GLN A 95 -6.07 -17.71 -6.66
CA GLN A 95 -5.95 -18.89 -7.50
C GLN A 95 -5.14 -19.92 -6.73
N LEU A 96 -5.84 -20.76 -5.96
CA LEU A 96 -5.24 -21.77 -5.10
C LEU A 96 -5.73 -23.15 -5.51
N GLU A 97 -4.83 -24.11 -5.47
CA GLU A 97 -5.11 -25.53 -5.77
C GLU A 97 -4.27 -26.44 -4.88
N ASP A 98 -4.69 -27.66 -4.76
CA ASP A 98 -3.90 -28.70 -4.10
C ASP A 98 -3.15 -29.52 -5.14
N ASN A 99 -1.88 -29.78 -4.87
CA ASN A 99 -1.06 -30.67 -5.65
C ASN A 99 -0.49 -31.81 -4.76
N GLU A 100 0.29 -32.71 -5.35
CA GLU A 100 0.88 -33.85 -4.62
C GLU A 100 1.84 -33.47 -3.50
N VAL A 101 2.37 -32.24 -3.55
CA VAL A 101 3.35 -31.73 -2.59
C VAL A 101 2.70 -30.86 -1.50
N GLY A 102 1.51 -30.32 -1.77
CA GLY A 102 0.80 -29.44 -0.85
C GLY A 102 -0.09 -28.42 -1.56
N THR A 103 -0.22 -27.25 -1.00
CA THR A 103 -0.95 -26.13 -1.60
C THR A 103 -0.08 -25.41 -2.61
N SER A 104 -0.61 -25.15 -3.77
CA SER A 104 0.04 -24.37 -4.82
C SER A 104 -0.86 -23.23 -5.32
N GLY A 105 -0.28 -22.35 -6.11
CA GLY A 105 -0.98 -21.24 -6.72
C GLY A 105 -0.51 -19.88 -6.22
N GLN A 106 -1.35 -18.89 -6.43
CA GLN A 106 -0.99 -17.51 -6.17
C GLN A 106 -2.17 -16.69 -5.64
N ILE A 107 -1.82 -15.65 -4.88
CA ILE A 107 -2.73 -14.57 -4.52
C ILE A 107 -2.12 -13.28 -5.02
N SER A 108 -2.86 -12.50 -5.78
CA SER A 108 -2.37 -11.24 -6.34
C SER A 108 -3.19 -10.05 -5.89
N ALA A 109 -2.52 -8.92 -5.81
CA ALA A 109 -3.12 -7.61 -5.64
C ALA A 109 -2.75 -6.74 -6.83
N THR A 110 -3.74 -6.16 -7.49
CA THR A 110 -3.56 -5.26 -8.64
C THR A 110 -4.04 -3.87 -8.25
N SER A 111 -3.22 -2.85 -8.48
CA SER A 111 -3.57 -1.47 -8.15
C SER A 111 -4.68 -0.94 -9.08
N LEU A 112 -5.65 -0.28 -8.47
CA LEU A 112 -6.79 0.33 -9.15
C LEU A 112 -6.48 1.76 -9.63
N PRO A 113 -7.30 2.32 -10.55
CA PRO A 113 -7.20 3.71 -10.97
C PRO A 113 -7.23 4.69 -9.80
N GLY A 114 -6.41 5.73 -9.87
CA GLY A 114 -6.31 6.75 -8.83
C GLY A 114 -5.37 6.41 -7.68
N MET A 115 -4.78 5.22 -7.68
CA MET A 115 -3.74 4.88 -6.72
C MET A 115 -2.43 5.59 -7.06
N GLN A 116 -1.74 6.04 -6.01
CA GLN A 116 -0.42 6.63 -6.15
C GLN A 116 0.58 5.55 -6.62
N GLY A 117 1.32 5.83 -7.68
CA GLY A 117 2.18 4.86 -8.37
C GLY A 117 1.55 4.29 -9.65
N GLY A 118 0.27 4.55 -9.88
CA GLY A 118 -0.44 4.18 -11.10
C GLY A 118 -1.29 2.92 -10.97
N GLU A 119 -2.08 2.73 -11.99
CA GLU A 119 -2.96 1.59 -12.19
C GLU A 119 -2.20 0.37 -12.73
N GLY A 120 -2.63 -0.83 -12.37
CA GLY A 120 -2.17 -2.08 -12.96
C GLY A 120 -0.85 -2.63 -12.40
N ASN A 121 -0.27 -1.99 -11.37
CA ASN A 121 0.87 -2.57 -10.67
C ASN A 121 0.44 -3.81 -9.88
N GLN A 122 1.15 -4.91 -10.03
CA GLN A 122 0.82 -6.17 -9.40
C GLN A 122 1.83 -6.56 -8.32
N ILE A 123 1.28 -7.07 -7.22
CA ILE A 123 2.02 -7.82 -6.21
C ILE A 123 1.43 -9.23 -6.20
N ILE A 124 2.27 -10.21 -6.41
CA ILE A 124 1.87 -11.62 -6.47
C ILE A 124 2.60 -12.35 -5.34
N TYR A 125 1.87 -13.12 -4.56
CA TYR A 125 2.42 -14.07 -3.62
C TYR A 125 2.32 -15.47 -4.20
N LEU A 126 3.48 -16.10 -4.42
CA LEU A 126 3.59 -17.47 -4.89
C LEU A 126 3.59 -18.39 -3.66
N VAL A 127 2.53 -19.19 -3.53
CA VAL A 127 2.33 -20.02 -2.34
C VAL A 127 3.37 -21.13 -2.25
N ASP A 128 3.72 -21.71 -3.39
CA ASP A 128 4.72 -22.80 -3.49
C ASP A 128 6.12 -22.34 -3.05
N GLU A 129 6.48 -21.13 -3.40
CA GLU A 129 7.80 -20.56 -3.14
C GLU A 129 7.84 -19.75 -1.83
N GLY A 130 6.68 -19.32 -1.33
CA GLY A 130 6.57 -18.48 -0.15
C GLY A 130 7.08 -17.05 -0.34
N GLU A 131 7.17 -16.59 -1.58
CA GLU A 131 7.78 -15.31 -1.95
C GLU A 131 6.80 -14.36 -2.63
N TYR A 132 7.09 -13.06 -2.48
CA TYR A 132 6.40 -12.00 -3.21
C TYR A 132 7.18 -11.64 -4.46
N VAL A 133 6.49 -11.52 -5.59
CA VAL A 133 7.02 -10.99 -6.85
C VAL A 133 6.21 -9.78 -7.31
N GLY A 134 6.87 -8.90 -8.04
CA GLY A 134 6.28 -7.66 -8.52
C GLY A 134 6.52 -6.47 -7.60
N TYR A 135 5.84 -5.40 -7.91
CA TYR A 135 5.80 -4.04 -7.34
C TYR A 135 6.62 -3.73 -6.08
#